data_de7533afe23c7705ce9ae4578dd5ea26
#
_entry.id   de7533afe23c7705ce9ae4578dd5ea26
#
_cell.length_a   1.000
_cell.length_b   1.000
_cell.length_c   1.000
_cell.angle_alpha   90.00
_cell.angle_beta   90.00
_cell.angle_gamma   90.00
#
_symmetry.space_group_name_H-M   'P 1'
#
loop_
_entity.id
_entity.type
_entity.pdbx_description
1 polymer ?
#
loop_
_entity_poly.entity_id
_entity_poly.type
_entity_poly.pdbx_seq_one_letter_code
_entity_poly.pdbx_strand_id
1 'polypeptide(L)'
;MKTICLYALLLLTPLAWAGGPVFDSHVHLREGETSLREYEAGVHKAGIDLAGIAAMWFGGPHQAPAGNLADIRAGNDSVIALAARHPEVVPVATVHPYDGQAAQDELARVAARGIKVLKLHPHTQRFDVSDARVLSLVTKAGELGMVVLMDNASILPGDCQKLFNLAVQAPKTRFIFAHIGALDFRFWNILKLARTADGFGMDNVYFDISGTVTLVADSPIEAEFIWTLRNVGIKSVMLGSDYPQMTLADAVQALDKLDLSNEEKAAIQSGNALRLFGLPATKK
;
A
#
# COMPACT_ATOMS: atom_id res chain seq x y z
N MET A 1 38.41 -53.16 -4.09
CA MET A 1 38.39 -51.80 -3.56
C MET A 1 37.07 -51.16 -3.95
N LYS A 2 36.16 -50.90 -3.00
CA LYS A 2 34.88 -50.21 -3.26
C LYS A 2 35.06 -48.77 -2.86
N THR A 3 34.98 -47.86 -3.85
CA THR A 3 35.07 -46.43 -3.65
C THR A 3 33.72 -45.92 -3.14
N ILE A 4 33.65 -45.43 -1.93
CA ILE A 4 32.46 -44.82 -1.33
C ILE A 4 32.52 -43.33 -1.72
N CYS A 5 31.63 -42.89 -2.62
CA CYS A 5 31.40 -41.49 -2.87
C CYS A 5 30.52 -40.91 -1.76
N LEU A 6 31.11 -40.05 -0.92
CA LEU A 6 30.39 -39.24 0.07
C LEU A 6 29.77 -38.04 -0.66
N TYR A 7 28.45 -38.02 -0.82
CA TYR A 7 27.73 -36.81 -1.24
C TYR A 7 27.57 -35.91 -0.01
N ALA A 8 28.29 -34.81 0.02
CA ALA A 8 28.05 -33.75 1.00
C ALA A 8 26.74 -33.04 0.63
N LEU A 9 25.70 -33.25 1.42
CA LEU A 9 24.44 -32.49 1.35
C LEU A 9 24.75 -31.09 1.91
N LEU A 10 24.96 -30.12 1.02
CA LEU A 10 25.00 -28.70 1.37
C LEU A 10 23.59 -28.31 1.81
N LEU A 11 23.35 -28.27 3.12
CA LEU A 11 22.19 -27.61 3.71
C LEU A 11 22.34 -26.11 3.42
N LEU A 12 21.65 -25.62 2.38
CA LEU A 12 21.45 -24.20 2.18
C LEU A 12 20.58 -23.69 3.34
N THR A 13 21.24 -23.20 4.39
CA THR A 13 20.56 -22.39 5.39
C THR A 13 20.03 -21.14 4.65
N PRO A 14 18.73 -20.82 4.78
CA PRO A 14 18.23 -19.54 4.23
C PRO A 14 19.10 -18.43 4.82
N LEU A 15 19.65 -17.56 3.94
CA LEU A 15 20.33 -16.35 4.39
C LEU A 15 19.29 -15.58 5.20
N ALA A 16 19.53 -15.42 6.50
CA ALA A 16 18.70 -14.58 7.34
C ALA A 16 18.75 -13.16 6.76
N TRP A 17 17.58 -12.58 6.56
CA TRP A 17 17.42 -11.19 6.14
C TRP A 17 18.21 -10.28 7.07
N ALA A 18 19.22 -9.56 6.52
CA ALA A 18 20.07 -8.64 7.28
C ALA A 18 19.48 -7.23 7.39
N GLY A 19 18.29 -7.00 6.79
CA GLY A 19 17.58 -5.74 6.85
C GLY A 19 16.79 -5.58 8.16
N GLY A 20 16.44 -4.33 8.50
CA GLY A 20 15.59 -4.03 9.64
C GLY A 20 14.15 -4.51 9.42
N PRO A 21 13.23 -4.27 10.40
CA PRO A 21 11.84 -4.71 10.33
C PRO A 21 11.11 -4.09 9.14
N VAL A 22 10.21 -4.88 8.53
CA VAL A 22 9.44 -4.55 7.33
C VAL A 22 7.99 -4.25 7.70
N PHE A 23 7.42 -3.16 7.19
CA PHE A 23 5.99 -2.89 7.22
C PHE A 23 5.40 -3.04 5.82
N ASP A 24 4.43 -3.94 5.65
CA ASP A 24 3.74 -4.12 4.37
C ASP A 24 2.51 -3.22 4.29
N SER A 25 2.56 -2.19 3.45
CA SER A 25 1.50 -1.18 3.36
C SER A 25 0.31 -1.58 2.48
N HIS A 26 0.33 -2.79 1.85
CA HIS A 26 -0.70 -3.18 0.89
C HIS A 26 -0.93 -4.70 0.88
N VAL A 27 -1.90 -5.17 1.70
CA VAL A 27 -2.20 -6.60 1.87
C VAL A 27 -3.70 -6.86 1.76
N HIS A 28 -4.11 -7.80 0.90
CA HIS A 28 -5.49 -8.26 0.76
C HIS A 28 -5.71 -9.58 1.52
N LEU A 29 -6.34 -9.52 2.67
CA LEU A 29 -6.72 -10.69 3.49
C LEU A 29 -8.16 -11.10 3.19
N ARG A 30 -8.38 -11.68 2.01
CA ARG A 30 -9.71 -11.98 1.45
C ARG A 30 -10.52 -12.97 2.29
N GLU A 31 -9.83 -13.91 2.95
CA GLU A 31 -10.41 -14.94 3.84
C GLU A 31 -10.01 -14.67 5.31
N GLY A 32 -9.82 -13.42 5.67
CA GLY A 32 -9.54 -12.97 7.03
C GLY A 32 -8.39 -13.72 7.68
N GLU A 33 -8.66 -14.45 8.78
CA GLU A 33 -7.70 -15.20 9.57
C GLU A 33 -6.92 -16.27 8.78
N THR A 34 -7.57 -16.89 7.78
CA THR A 34 -6.90 -17.91 6.95
C THR A 34 -5.84 -17.24 6.07
N SER A 35 -6.21 -16.14 5.39
CA SER A 35 -5.25 -15.39 4.58
C SER A 35 -4.12 -14.81 5.42
N LEU A 36 -4.38 -14.36 6.65
CA LEU A 36 -3.34 -13.85 7.54
C LEU A 36 -2.32 -14.93 7.88
N ARG A 37 -2.77 -16.12 8.29
CA ARG A 37 -1.87 -17.24 8.59
C ARG A 37 -1.02 -17.66 7.40
N GLU A 38 -1.61 -17.70 6.20
CA GLU A 38 -0.88 -18.02 4.96
C GLU A 38 0.18 -16.97 4.64
N TYR A 39 -0.18 -15.70 4.78
CA TYR A 39 0.73 -14.59 4.62
C TYR A 39 1.91 -14.67 5.61
N GLU A 40 1.64 -14.83 6.91
CA GLU A 40 2.65 -14.93 7.95
C GLU A 40 3.58 -16.14 7.75
N ALA A 41 3.03 -17.28 7.33
CA ALA A 41 3.82 -18.45 7.00
C ALA A 41 4.81 -18.17 5.86
N GLY A 42 4.40 -17.42 4.83
CA GLY A 42 5.27 -16.97 3.75
C GLY A 42 6.37 -16.03 4.22
N VAL A 43 6.01 -15.05 5.04
CA VAL A 43 6.94 -14.07 5.65
C VAL A 43 7.97 -14.76 6.53
N HIS A 44 7.51 -15.68 7.41
CA HIS A 44 8.39 -16.47 8.28
C HIS A 44 9.35 -17.36 7.48
N LYS A 45 8.85 -18.03 6.42
CA LYS A 45 9.68 -18.85 5.53
C LYS A 45 10.78 -18.05 4.85
N ALA A 46 10.48 -16.78 4.53
CA ALA A 46 11.45 -15.85 3.94
C ALA A 46 12.44 -15.25 4.96
N GLY A 47 12.24 -15.49 6.27
CA GLY A 47 13.07 -14.96 7.35
C GLY A 47 12.92 -13.45 7.55
N ILE A 48 11.80 -12.86 7.12
CA ILE A 48 11.53 -11.43 7.22
C ILE A 48 11.04 -11.09 8.63
N ASP A 49 11.61 -10.06 9.25
CA ASP A 49 11.14 -9.48 10.50
C ASP A 49 9.99 -8.51 10.19
N LEU A 50 8.74 -8.92 10.51
CA LEU A 50 7.53 -8.17 10.18
C LEU A 50 7.21 -7.15 11.27
N ALA A 51 7.23 -5.86 10.93
CA ALA A 51 6.83 -4.76 11.79
C ALA A 51 5.31 -4.55 11.85
N GLY A 52 4.59 -4.99 10.83
CA GLY A 52 3.14 -4.90 10.70
C GLY A 52 2.68 -4.82 9.26
N ILE A 53 1.35 -4.81 9.08
CA ILE A 53 0.70 -4.78 7.77
C ILE A 53 -0.47 -3.80 7.75
N ALA A 54 -0.71 -3.14 6.61
CA ALA A 54 -1.99 -2.48 6.33
C ALA A 54 -2.86 -3.43 5.50
N ALA A 55 -3.91 -3.98 6.13
CA ALA A 55 -4.66 -5.09 5.56
C ALA A 55 -6.12 -4.73 5.28
N MET A 56 -6.61 -5.13 4.12
CA MET A 56 -7.97 -4.97 3.65
C MET A 56 -8.63 -6.33 3.32
N TRP A 57 -9.95 -6.38 3.47
CA TRP A 57 -10.74 -7.59 3.23
C TRP A 57 -11.13 -7.77 1.75
N PHE A 58 -11.27 -6.65 0.99
CA PHE A 58 -11.77 -6.72 -0.37
C PHE A 58 -10.68 -6.87 -1.42
N GLY A 59 -11.10 -7.23 -2.65
CA GLY A 59 -10.24 -7.60 -3.76
C GLY A 59 -10.53 -9.03 -4.24
N GLY A 60 -10.11 -9.39 -5.44
CA GLY A 60 -10.42 -10.71 -6.00
C GLY A 60 -11.93 -10.97 -6.08
N PRO A 61 -12.47 -11.97 -5.35
CA PRO A 61 -13.90 -12.27 -5.39
C PRO A 61 -14.76 -11.22 -4.66
N HIS A 62 -14.20 -10.43 -3.75
CA HIS A 62 -14.90 -9.43 -2.95
C HIS A 62 -14.72 -8.04 -3.54
N GLN A 63 -15.61 -7.62 -4.43
CA GLN A 63 -15.42 -6.42 -5.26
C GLN A 63 -15.92 -5.10 -4.64
N ALA A 64 -16.67 -5.14 -3.54
CA ALA A 64 -17.29 -3.98 -2.90
C ALA A 64 -18.04 -3.04 -3.88
N PRO A 65 -19.00 -3.56 -4.70
CA PRO A 65 -19.71 -2.76 -5.69
C PRO A 65 -20.71 -1.79 -5.07
N ALA A 66 -21.15 -0.79 -5.86
CA ALA A 66 -22.22 0.12 -5.46
C ALA A 66 -23.51 -0.62 -5.13
N GLY A 67 -24.26 -0.11 -4.16
CA GLY A 67 -25.54 -0.69 -3.73
C GLY A 67 -25.40 -1.88 -2.78
N ASN A 68 -24.18 -2.34 -2.46
CA ASN A 68 -23.95 -3.49 -1.61
C ASN A 68 -23.41 -3.11 -0.22
N LEU A 69 -24.04 -2.10 0.39
CA LEU A 69 -23.61 -1.55 1.69
C LEU A 69 -23.56 -2.59 2.81
N ALA A 70 -24.44 -3.60 2.80
CA ALA A 70 -24.47 -4.63 3.83
C ALA A 70 -23.18 -5.47 3.82
N ASP A 71 -22.73 -5.92 2.65
CA ASP A 71 -21.52 -6.70 2.50
C ASP A 71 -20.27 -5.85 2.78
N ILE A 72 -20.28 -4.58 2.32
CA ILE A 72 -19.21 -3.63 2.62
C ILE A 72 -19.06 -3.46 4.14
N ARG A 73 -20.17 -3.27 4.83
CA ARG A 73 -20.18 -3.15 6.30
C ARG A 73 -19.70 -4.42 7.00
N ALA A 74 -20.17 -5.57 6.56
CA ALA A 74 -19.74 -6.86 7.11
C ALA A 74 -18.24 -7.09 6.90
N GLY A 75 -17.70 -6.77 5.71
CA GLY A 75 -16.28 -6.84 5.41
C GLY A 75 -15.44 -5.88 6.26
N ASN A 76 -15.88 -4.62 6.40
CA ASN A 76 -15.23 -3.66 7.30
C ASN A 76 -15.22 -4.14 8.76
N ASP A 77 -16.34 -4.69 9.23
CA ASP A 77 -16.41 -5.25 10.59
C ASP A 77 -15.50 -6.47 10.77
N SER A 78 -15.33 -7.29 9.73
CA SER A 78 -14.43 -8.45 9.77
C SER A 78 -12.97 -8.06 9.94
N VAL A 79 -12.48 -7.07 9.19
CA VAL A 79 -11.09 -6.60 9.30
C VAL A 79 -10.83 -5.84 10.62
N ILE A 80 -11.84 -5.12 11.13
CA ILE A 80 -11.77 -4.50 12.46
C ILE A 80 -11.64 -5.59 13.55
N ALA A 81 -12.46 -6.64 13.46
CA ALA A 81 -12.41 -7.75 14.40
C ALA A 81 -11.09 -8.54 14.31
N LEU A 82 -10.50 -8.66 13.11
CA LEU A 82 -9.20 -9.25 12.91
C LEU A 82 -8.11 -8.42 13.62
N ALA A 83 -8.05 -7.12 13.35
CA ALA A 83 -7.07 -6.22 13.96
C ALA A 83 -7.17 -6.14 15.50
N ALA A 84 -8.37 -6.34 16.06
CA ALA A 84 -8.53 -6.40 17.52
C ALA A 84 -7.81 -7.61 18.16
N ARG A 85 -7.53 -8.66 17.39
CA ARG A 85 -6.80 -9.87 17.85
C ARG A 85 -5.33 -9.84 17.42
N HIS A 86 -4.99 -9.06 16.41
CA HIS A 86 -3.68 -8.98 15.76
C HIS A 86 -3.19 -7.54 15.76
N PRO A 87 -2.44 -7.09 16.79
CA PRO A 87 -2.02 -5.70 16.94
C PRO A 87 -1.05 -5.21 15.84
N GLU A 88 -0.42 -6.12 15.11
CA GLU A 88 0.41 -5.85 13.92
C GLU A 88 -0.42 -5.47 12.68
N VAL A 89 -1.76 -5.70 12.71
CA VAL A 89 -2.66 -5.40 11.60
C VAL A 89 -3.23 -4.00 11.75
N VAL A 90 -2.91 -3.10 10.82
CA VAL A 90 -3.60 -1.84 10.61
C VAL A 90 -4.80 -2.11 9.71
N PRO A 91 -6.04 -2.04 10.23
CA PRO A 91 -7.22 -2.37 9.44
C PRO A 91 -7.53 -1.26 8.43
N VAL A 92 -7.79 -1.67 7.18
CA VAL A 92 -8.15 -0.81 6.06
C VAL A 92 -9.59 -1.08 5.68
N ALA A 93 -10.46 -0.06 5.80
CA ALA A 93 -11.85 -0.15 5.38
C ALA A 93 -12.05 0.26 3.92
N THR A 94 -13.21 -0.04 3.37
CA THR A 94 -13.67 0.50 2.09
C THR A 94 -15.13 0.93 2.16
N VAL A 95 -15.51 1.82 1.25
CA VAL A 95 -16.90 2.19 0.93
C VAL A 95 -17.00 2.39 -0.58
N HIS A 96 -18.20 2.47 -1.13
CA HIS A 96 -18.36 2.78 -2.55
C HIS A 96 -18.79 4.24 -2.73
N PRO A 97 -18.05 5.06 -3.53
CA PRO A 97 -18.37 6.50 -3.69
C PRO A 97 -19.78 6.76 -4.21
N TYR A 98 -20.33 5.84 -5.02
CA TYR A 98 -21.65 6.01 -5.62
C TYR A 98 -22.82 5.67 -4.69
N ASP A 99 -22.56 5.19 -3.47
CA ASP A 99 -23.58 4.99 -2.44
C ASP A 99 -23.96 6.29 -1.71
N GLY A 100 -23.38 7.43 -2.09
CA GLY A 100 -23.77 8.76 -1.63
C GLY A 100 -23.72 8.90 -0.10
N GLN A 101 -24.85 9.30 0.52
CA GLN A 101 -24.90 9.50 1.98
C GLN A 101 -24.60 8.21 2.75
N ALA A 102 -25.02 7.05 2.26
CA ALA A 102 -24.74 5.79 2.94
C ALA A 102 -23.23 5.46 3.01
N ALA A 103 -22.46 5.83 1.98
CA ALA A 103 -20.99 5.74 2.01
C ALA A 103 -20.38 6.70 3.04
N GLN A 104 -20.90 7.93 3.13
CA GLN A 104 -20.44 8.94 4.11
C GLN A 104 -20.71 8.47 5.55
N ASP A 105 -21.89 7.89 5.80
CA ASP A 105 -22.29 7.38 7.12
C ASP A 105 -21.42 6.18 7.53
N GLU A 106 -21.16 5.25 6.59
CA GLU A 106 -20.28 4.11 6.86
C GLU A 106 -18.84 4.55 7.09
N LEU A 107 -18.34 5.52 6.32
CA LEU A 107 -17.02 6.11 6.52
C LEU A 107 -16.88 6.71 7.93
N ALA A 108 -17.88 7.49 8.36
CA ALA A 108 -17.91 8.06 9.70
C ALA A 108 -17.97 6.97 10.80
N ARG A 109 -18.74 5.89 10.55
CA ARG A 109 -18.85 4.75 11.48
C ARG A 109 -17.51 4.05 11.67
N VAL A 110 -16.80 3.73 10.59
CA VAL A 110 -15.50 3.04 10.69
C VAL A 110 -14.42 3.94 11.30
N ALA A 111 -14.42 5.24 10.97
CA ALA A 111 -13.54 6.22 11.60
C ALA A 111 -13.76 6.31 13.11
N ALA A 112 -15.02 6.34 13.57
CA ALA A 112 -15.37 6.32 15.00
C ALA A 112 -14.93 5.04 15.72
N ARG A 113 -14.71 3.94 14.98
CA ARG A 113 -14.16 2.67 15.48
C ARG A 113 -12.63 2.59 15.40
N GLY A 114 -11.97 3.71 15.08
CA GLY A 114 -10.51 3.83 15.08
C GLY A 114 -9.83 3.47 13.76
N ILE A 115 -10.58 3.21 12.69
CA ILE A 115 -10.00 2.99 11.35
C ILE A 115 -9.37 4.30 10.85
N LYS A 116 -8.13 4.21 10.40
CA LYS A 116 -7.35 5.36 9.92
C LYS A 116 -7.08 5.32 8.41
N VAL A 117 -7.41 4.23 7.74
CA VAL A 117 -7.13 4.06 6.31
C VAL A 117 -8.39 3.63 5.56
N LEU A 118 -8.71 4.39 4.51
CA LEU A 118 -9.78 4.08 3.55
C LEU A 118 -9.12 3.62 2.24
N LYS A 119 -9.41 2.41 1.77
CA LYS A 119 -9.02 1.96 0.42
C LYS A 119 -10.14 2.18 -0.57
N LEU A 120 -9.80 2.73 -1.73
CA LEU A 120 -10.65 2.84 -2.90
C LEU A 120 -9.94 2.27 -4.12
N HIS A 121 -10.68 1.56 -4.98
CA HIS A 121 -10.13 0.91 -6.17
C HIS A 121 -11.00 1.22 -7.39
N PRO A 122 -10.68 2.26 -8.17
CA PRO A 122 -11.54 2.75 -9.26
C PRO A 122 -11.98 1.67 -10.24
N HIS A 123 -11.06 0.81 -10.69
CA HIS A 123 -11.34 -0.23 -11.68
C HIS A 123 -12.18 -1.38 -11.10
N THR A 124 -11.80 -1.90 -9.93
CA THR A 124 -12.52 -2.99 -9.25
C THR A 124 -13.91 -2.55 -8.83
N GLN A 125 -14.04 -1.38 -8.23
CA GLN A 125 -15.32 -0.82 -7.78
C GLN A 125 -16.10 -0.11 -8.89
N ARG A 126 -15.51 0.10 -10.08
CA ARG A 126 -16.14 0.69 -11.27
C ARG A 126 -16.67 2.10 -11.06
N PHE A 127 -15.83 3.00 -10.57
CA PHE A 127 -16.17 4.42 -10.49
C PHE A 127 -15.12 5.30 -11.22
N ASP A 128 -15.56 6.49 -11.66
CA ASP A 128 -14.66 7.49 -12.22
C ASP A 128 -14.07 8.35 -11.09
N VAL A 129 -12.75 8.42 -11.01
CA VAL A 129 -12.01 9.24 -10.02
C VAL A 129 -12.41 10.72 -10.10
N SER A 130 -12.81 11.20 -11.29
CA SER A 130 -13.19 12.60 -11.52
C SER A 130 -14.64 12.91 -11.10
N ASP A 131 -15.41 11.93 -10.63
CA ASP A 131 -16.80 12.15 -10.17
C ASP A 131 -16.81 12.96 -8.87
N ALA A 132 -17.70 13.94 -8.78
CA ALA A 132 -17.83 14.81 -7.60
C ALA A 132 -18.12 14.03 -6.31
N ARG A 133 -18.75 12.86 -6.40
CA ARG A 133 -18.99 11.98 -5.24
C ARG A 133 -17.69 11.41 -4.67
N VAL A 134 -16.69 11.14 -5.53
CA VAL A 134 -15.37 10.71 -5.10
C VAL A 134 -14.68 11.85 -4.35
N LEU A 135 -14.67 13.08 -4.92
CA LEU A 135 -14.11 14.25 -4.25
C LEU A 135 -14.76 14.50 -2.88
N SER A 136 -16.09 14.43 -2.81
CA SER A 136 -16.85 14.58 -1.55
C SER A 136 -16.42 13.53 -0.51
N LEU A 137 -16.31 12.27 -0.93
CA LEU A 137 -15.96 11.15 -0.05
C LEU A 137 -14.52 11.29 0.49
N VAL A 138 -13.55 11.57 -0.38
CA VAL A 138 -12.14 11.70 0.05
C VAL A 138 -11.91 12.94 0.89
N THR A 139 -12.64 14.03 0.63
CA THR A 139 -12.62 15.23 1.47
C THR A 139 -13.11 14.90 2.88
N LYS A 140 -14.22 14.16 2.99
CA LYS A 140 -14.75 13.68 4.27
C LYS A 140 -13.75 12.77 5.00
N ALA A 141 -13.07 11.87 4.28
CA ALA A 141 -12.01 11.04 4.87
C ALA A 141 -10.89 11.91 5.49
N GLY A 142 -10.46 12.96 4.78
CA GLY A 142 -9.47 13.92 5.29
C GLY A 142 -9.94 14.66 6.54
N GLU A 143 -11.20 15.11 6.58
CA GLU A 143 -11.82 15.75 7.76
C GLU A 143 -11.86 14.82 8.98
N LEU A 144 -12.02 13.51 8.75
CA LEU A 144 -11.99 12.48 9.79
C LEU A 144 -10.56 12.04 10.15
N GLY A 145 -9.53 12.69 9.57
CA GLY A 145 -8.12 12.36 9.82
C GLY A 145 -7.64 11.06 9.17
N MET A 146 -8.45 10.47 8.29
CA MET A 146 -8.09 9.23 7.59
C MET A 146 -7.12 9.49 6.44
N VAL A 147 -6.34 8.47 6.11
CA VAL A 147 -5.52 8.39 4.89
C VAL A 147 -6.31 7.63 3.83
N VAL A 148 -6.28 8.10 2.59
CA VAL A 148 -6.93 7.41 1.46
C VAL A 148 -5.89 6.64 0.66
N LEU A 149 -5.94 5.31 0.71
CA LEU A 149 -5.17 4.43 -0.17
C LEU A 149 -5.99 4.22 -1.45
N MET A 150 -5.55 4.81 -2.54
CA MET A 150 -6.23 4.75 -3.84
C MET A 150 -5.42 3.92 -4.82
N ASP A 151 -6.07 2.96 -5.48
CA ASP A 151 -5.42 2.19 -6.54
C ASP A 151 -4.94 3.10 -7.67
N ASN A 152 -3.73 2.84 -8.14
CA ASN A 152 -3.05 3.60 -9.19
C ASN A 152 -2.12 2.69 -10.02
N ALA A 153 -2.63 1.57 -10.50
CA ALA A 153 -1.89 0.72 -11.43
C ALA A 153 -1.74 1.36 -12.84
N SER A 154 -2.38 2.52 -13.07
CA SER A 154 -2.38 3.26 -14.35
C SER A 154 -2.70 2.37 -15.56
N ILE A 155 -3.74 1.53 -15.40
CA ILE A 155 -4.17 0.58 -16.42
C ILE A 155 -4.79 1.32 -17.63
N LEU A 156 -5.46 2.46 -17.34
CA LEU A 156 -6.06 3.29 -18.38
C LEU A 156 -5.31 4.62 -18.54
N PRO A 157 -5.19 5.12 -19.77
CA PRO A 157 -4.60 6.43 -20.03
C PRO A 157 -5.29 7.52 -19.21
N GLY A 158 -4.49 8.35 -18.53
CA GLY A 158 -5.00 9.47 -17.74
C GLY A 158 -5.32 9.16 -16.28
N ASP A 159 -5.13 7.93 -15.80
CA ASP A 159 -5.37 7.59 -14.39
C ASP A 159 -4.53 8.45 -13.44
N CYS A 160 -3.22 8.57 -13.66
CA CYS A 160 -2.34 9.39 -12.83
C CYS A 160 -2.77 10.86 -12.82
N GLN A 161 -3.20 11.42 -13.96
CA GLN A 161 -3.67 12.81 -14.09
C GLN A 161 -4.95 13.04 -13.28
N LYS A 162 -5.90 12.11 -13.33
CA LYS A 162 -7.14 12.19 -12.53
C LYS A 162 -6.84 12.16 -11.03
N LEU A 163 -5.92 11.29 -10.59
CA LEU A 163 -5.50 11.18 -9.19
C LEU A 163 -4.75 12.43 -8.71
N PHE A 164 -3.88 12.99 -9.55
CA PHE A 164 -3.22 14.26 -9.26
C PHE A 164 -4.24 15.39 -9.06
N ASN A 165 -5.21 15.51 -9.98
CA ASN A 165 -6.27 16.51 -9.87
C ASN A 165 -7.13 16.33 -8.62
N LEU A 166 -7.42 15.07 -8.24
CA LEU A 166 -8.15 14.76 -7.00
C LEU A 166 -7.36 15.24 -5.77
N ALA A 167 -6.06 14.97 -5.72
CA ALA A 167 -5.21 15.38 -4.60
C ALA A 167 -5.08 16.90 -4.48
N VAL A 168 -5.02 17.62 -5.60
CA VAL A 168 -5.05 19.10 -5.64
C VAL A 168 -6.34 19.66 -5.06
N GLN A 169 -7.48 19.05 -5.40
CA GLN A 169 -8.81 19.50 -4.94
C GLN A 169 -9.11 19.12 -3.47
N ALA A 170 -8.40 18.12 -2.91
CA ALA A 170 -8.55 17.70 -1.52
C ALA A 170 -7.24 17.85 -0.72
N PRO A 171 -6.70 19.08 -0.54
CA PRO A 171 -5.36 19.31 -0.01
C PRO A 171 -5.20 18.92 1.48
N LYS A 172 -6.30 18.76 2.22
CA LYS A 172 -6.29 18.30 3.62
C LYS A 172 -6.31 16.78 3.75
N THR A 173 -6.58 16.05 2.66
CA THR A 173 -6.62 14.59 2.63
C THR A 173 -5.25 14.06 2.26
N ARG A 174 -4.72 13.14 3.06
CA ARG A 174 -3.48 12.42 2.74
C ARG A 174 -3.82 11.23 1.85
N PHE A 175 -3.15 11.12 0.71
CA PHE A 175 -3.33 10.04 -0.24
C PHE A 175 -2.10 9.15 -0.29
N ILE A 176 -2.31 7.83 -0.33
CA ILE A 176 -1.33 6.85 -0.79
C ILE A 176 -1.82 6.39 -2.15
N PHE A 177 -1.09 6.71 -3.22
CA PHE A 177 -1.36 6.16 -4.54
C PHE A 177 -0.59 4.86 -4.69
N ALA A 178 -1.33 3.75 -4.72
CA ALA A 178 -0.77 2.41 -4.81
C ALA A 178 0.00 2.22 -6.13
N HIS A 179 0.98 1.33 -6.10
CA HIS A 179 1.79 0.97 -7.27
C HIS A 179 2.56 2.12 -7.92
N ILE A 180 2.53 3.32 -7.34
CA ILE A 180 3.16 4.55 -7.89
C ILE A 180 2.87 4.78 -9.39
N GLY A 181 1.77 4.26 -9.92
CA GLY A 181 1.43 4.37 -11.34
C GLY A 181 2.04 3.30 -12.23
N ALA A 182 2.54 2.21 -11.68
CA ALA A 182 3.20 1.13 -12.42
C ALA A 182 4.23 1.67 -13.44
N LEU A 183 4.10 1.37 -14.73
CA LEU A 183 5.03 1.88 -15.75
C LEU A 183 4.86 3.40 -16.04
N ASP A 184 3.78 4.01 -15.57
CA ASP A 184 3.53 5.45 -15.64
C ASP A 184 4.13 6.24 -14.45
N PHE A 185 4.95 5.59 -13.61
CA PHE A 185 5.59 6.23 -12.44
C PHE A 185 6.27 7.57 -12.77
N ARG A 186 6.73 7.73 -13.99
CA ARG A 186 7.36 8.97 -14.50
C ARG A 186 6.51 10.21 -14.36
N PHE A 187 5.19 10.05 -14.47
CA PHE A 187 4.24 11.15 -14.32
C PHE A 187 4.42 11.88 -12.99
N TRP A 188 4.70 11.15 -11.92
CA TRP A 188 4.77 11.72 -10.58
C TRP A 188 5.94 12.66 -10.34
N ASN A 189 6.91 12.75 -11.27
CA ASN A 189 7.94 13.78 -11.21
C ASN A 189 7.37 15.21 -11.28
N ILE A 190 6.11 15.38 -11.74
CA ILE A 190 5.39 16.66 -11.67
C ILE A 190 5.29 17.22 -10.26
N LEU A 191 5.29 16.36 -9.22
CA LEU A 191 5.22 16.77 -7.81
C LEU A 191 6.41 17.65 -7.42
N LYS A 192 7.59 17.41 -7.99
CA LYS A 192 8.77 18.25 -7.72
C LYS A 192 8.54 19.68 -8.18
N LEU A 193 7.90 19.86 -9.33
CA LEU A 193 7.52 21.18 -9.84
C LEU A 193 6.34 21.77 -9.08
N ALA A 194 5.28 20.98 -8.87
CA ALA A 194 4.07 21.43 -8.18
C ALA A 194 4.35 21.97 -6.77
N ARG A 195 5.26 21.34 -6.02
CA ARG A 195 5.66 21.76 -4.67
C ARG A 195 6.45 23.08 -4.64
N THR A 196 6.95 23.57 -5.78
CA THR A 196 7.61 24.89 -5.86
C THR A 196 6.64 26.03 -6.19
N ALA A 197 5.41 25.71 -6.58
CA ALA A 197 4.40 26.69 -6.93
C ALA A 197 3.65 27.14 -5.67
N ASP A 198 3.60 28.44 -5.43
CA ASP A 198 2.90 29.04 -4.29
C ASP A 198 1.42 28.61 -4.28
N GLY A 199 0.97 28.08 -3.13
CA GLY A 199 -0.42 27.65 -2.91
C GLY A 199 -0.78 26.24 -3.43
N PHE A 200 0.12 25.54 -4.10
CA PHE A 200 -0.14 24.18 -4.59
C PHE A 200 0.04 23.10 -3.51
N GLY A 201 1.01 23.24 -2.63
CA GLY A 201 1.15 22.49 -1.36
C GLY A 201 1.01 20.97 -1.40
N MET A 202 1.47 20.29 -2.45
CA MET A 202 1.28 18.86 -2.72
C MET A 202 2.06 17.91 -1.78
N ASP A 203 2.11 18.23 -0.48
CA ASP A 203 2.73 17.39 0.56
C ASP A 203 1.80 16.29 1.09
N ASN A 204 0.56 16.27 0.59
CA ASN A 204 -0.46 15.30 0.95
C ASN A 204 -0.39 14.00 0.14
N VAL A 205 0.55 13.85 -0.81
CA VAL A 205 0.70 12.70 -1.69
C VAL A 205 1.84 11.80 -1.24
N TYR A 206 1.50 10.53 -1.05
CA TYR A 206 2.37 9.41 -0.72
C TYR A 206 2.17 8.29 -1.74
N PHE A 207 3.07 7.32 -1.76
CA PHE A 207 3.02 6.19 -2.67
C PHE A 207 3.36 4.89 -1.94
N ASP A 208 2.73 3.78 -2.33
CA ASP A 208 3.35 2.48 -2.19
C ASP A 208 3.92 2.02 -3.53
N ILE A 209 4.96 1.20 -3.49
CA ILE A 209 5.64 0.69 -4.66
C ILE A 209 5.35 -0.78 -4.94
N SER A 210 4.27 -1.31 -4.32
CA SER A 210 3.83 -2.69 -4.52
C SER A 210 3.69 -3.02 -6.01
N GLY A 211 4.09 -4.22 -6.40
CA GLY A 211 4.09 -4.64 -7.79
C GLY A 211 5.13 -3.93 -8.67
N THR A 212 5.17 -2.60 -8.63
CA THR A 212 6.07 -1.82 -9.49
C THR A 212 7.54 -2.07 -9.17
N VAL A 213 7.91 -2.17 -7.90
CA VAL A 213 9.30 -2.44 -7.52
C VAL A 213 9.83 -3.74 -8.12
N THR A 214 8.98 -4.78 -8.18
CA THR A 214 9.35 -6.08 -8.78
C THR A 214 9.45 -6.03 -10.30
N LEU A 215 8.68 -5.14 -10.95
CA LEU A 215 8.73 -4.94 -12.40
C LEU A 215 9.97 -4.18 -12.84
N VAL A 216 10.48 -3.26 -12.01
CA VAL A 216 11.54 -2.33 -12.42
C VAL A 216 12.93 -2.73 -11.92
N ALA A 217 13.05 -3.49 -10.84
CA ALA A 217 14.34 -3.99 -10.37
C ALA A 217 15.01 -4.84 -11.44
N ASP A 218 16.30 -4.64 -11.65
CA ASP A 218 17.11 -5.27 -12.70
C ASP A 218 16.62 -4.98 -14.15
N SER A 219 15.81 -3.94 -14.34
CA SER A 219 15.28 -3.55 -15.66
C SER A 219 16.02 -2.34 -16.24
N PRO A 220 15.89 -2.08 -17.56
CA PRO A 220 16.47 -0.89 -18.19
C PRO A 220 15.95 0.45 -17.63
N ILE A 221 14.82 0.44 -16.91
CA ILE A 221 14.17 1.64 -16.37
C ILE A 221 14.42 1.85 -14.86
N GLU A 222 15.21 0.99 -14.23
CA GLU A 222 15.50 1.05 -12.79
C GLU A 222 16.10 2.40 -12.37
N ALA A 223 17.10 2.90 -13.09
CA ALA A 223 17.73 4.18 -12.78
C ALA A 223 16.73 5.35 -12.82
N GLU A 224 15.79 5.33 -13.76
CA GLU A 224 14.73 6.33 -13.88
C GLU A 224 13.70 6.19 -12.76
N PHE A 225 13.40 4.98 -12.33
CA PHE A 225 12.54 4.72 -11.19
C PHE A 225 13.15 5.27 -9.89
N ILE A 226 14.42 4.98 -9.62
CA ILE A 226 15.16 5.51 -8.47
C ILE A 226 15.18 7.04 -8.49
N TRP A 227 15.46 7.65 -9.65
CA TRP A 227 15.38 9.11 -9.82
C TRP A 227 13.98 9.64 -9.48
N THR A 228 12.91 8.94 -9.90
CA THR A 228 11.53 9.33 -9.58
C THR A 228 11.27 9.21 -8.07
N LEU A 229 11.69 8.13 -7.41
CA LEU A 229 11.52 7.98 -5.96
C LEU A 229 12.16 9.14 -5.19
N ARG A 230 13.36 9.57 -5.60
CA ARG A 230 14.04 10.74 -5.02
C ARG A 230 13.34 12.04 -5.31
N ASN A 231 12.77 12.22 -6.49
CA ASN A 231 12.02 13.44 -6.87
C ASN A 231 10.68 13.57 -6.17
N VAL A 232 9.91 12.48 -6.02
CA VAL A 232 8.66 12.51 -5.24
C VAL A 232 8.93 12.65 -3.74
N GLY A 233 10.16 12.34 -3.34
CA GLY A 233 10.66 12.39 -1.96
C GLY A 233 10.57 11.03 -1.28
N ILE A 234 11.73 10.45 -0.95
CA ILE A 234 11.85 9.13 -0.29
C ILE A 234 10.92 9.00 0.93
N LYS A 235 10.78 10.07 1.72
CA LYS A 235 9.91 10.10 2.92
C LYS A 235 8.41 9.87 2.63
N SER A 236 8.00 9.94 1.36
CA SER A 236 6.61 9.75 0.92
C SER A 236 6.39 8.40 0.24
N VAL A 237 7.40 7.52 0.21
CA VAL A 237 7.35 6.22 -0.46
C VAL A 237 7.35 5.09 0.56
N MET A 238 6.51 4.09 0.38
CA MET A 238 6.36 2.93 1.26
C MET A 238 6.48 1.62 0.47
N LEU A 239 6.95 0.57 1.13
CA LEU A 239 6.92 -0.78 0.59
C LEU A 239 5.52 -1.37 0.79
N GLY A 240 5.06 -2.12 -0.21
CA GLY A 240 3.88 -2.96 -0.17
C GLY A 240 4.08 -4.20 -1.02
N SER A 241 3.40 -5.29 -0.70
CA SER A 241 3.44 -6.51 -1.52
C SER A 241 2.35 -6.57 -2.58
N ASP A 242 1.16 -6.07 -2.27
CA ASP A 242 -0.08 -6.36 -3.00
C ASP A 242 -0.47 -7.86 -2.89
N TYR A 243 -0.15 -8.46 -1.73
CA TYR A 243 -0.51 -9.86 -1.46
C TYR A 243 -2.04 -10.08 -1.63
N PRO A 244 -2.51 -11.19 -2.24
CA PRO A 244 -1.75 -12.38 -2.63
C PRO A 244 -1.20 -12.37 -4.07
N GLN A 245 -1.28 -11.27 -4.80
CA GLN A 245 -0.79 -11.21 -6.19
C GLN A 245 0.73 -11.35 -6.25
N MET A 246 1.43 -10.78 -5.28
CA MET A 246 2.87 -10.91 -5.08
C MET A 246 3.17 -11.21 -3.62
N THR A 247 4.38 -11.70 -3.31
CA THR A 247 4.79 -11.94 -1.94
C THR A 247 5.59 -10.76 -1.38
N LEU A 248 5.57 -10.60 -0.05
CA LEU A 248 6.44 -9.61 0.59
C LEU A 248 7.91 -9.91 0.34
N ALA A 249 8.28 -11.19 0.22
CA ALA A 249 9.64 -11.60 -0.10
C ALA A 249 10.11 -11.06 -1.46
N ASP A 250 9.25 -11.13 -2.48
CA ASP A 250 9.57 -10.58 -3.81
C ASP A 250 9.76 -9.06 -3.76
N ALA A 251 8.87 -8.35 -3.05
CA ALA A 251 8.95 -6.89 -2.91
C ALA A 251 10.22 -6.45 -2.16
N VAL A 252 10.57 -7.16 -1.09
CA VAL A 252 11.78 -6.91 -0.29
C VAL A 252 13.05 -7.18 -1.12
N GLN A 253 13.12 -8.31 -1.81
CA GLN A 253 14.26 -8.65 -2.68
C GLN A 253 14.42 -7.63 -3.81
N ALA A 254 13.32 -7.16 -4.40
CA ALA A 254 13.36 -6.14 -5.43
C ALA A 254 13.87 -4.79 -4.88
N LEU A 255 13.38 -4.36 -3.69
CA LEU A 255 13.88 -3.14 -3.05
C LEU A 255 15.38 -3.21 -2.75
N ASP A 256 15.88 -4.38 -2.33
CA ASP A 256 17.31 -4.56 -2.03
C ASP A 256 18.21 -4.40 -3.23
N LYS A 257 17.74 -4.79 -4.40
CA LYS A 257 18.49 -4.66 -5.65
C LYS A 257 18.64 -3.22 -6.13
N LEU A 258 17.69 -2.34 -5.75
CA LEU A 258 17.74 -0.94 -6.17
C LEU A 258 18.98 -0.23 -5.60
N ASP A 259 19.63 0.62 -6.40
CA ASP A 259 20.75 1.48 -5.98
C ASP A 259 20.27 2.65 -5.11
N LEU A 260 19.72 2.29 -3.95
CA LEU A 260 19.30 3.19 -2.88
C LEU A 260 20.25 3.04 -1.69
N SER A 261 20.46 4.12 -0.93
CA SER A 261 21.23 4.02 0.32
C SER A 261 20.49 3.17 1.36
N ASN A 262 21.22 2.67 2.36
CA ASN A 262 20.60 1.90 3.45
C ASN A 262 19.53 2.70 4.20
N GLU A 263 19.73 4.01 4.35
CA GLU A 263 18.76 4.93 4.98
C GLU A 263 17.51 5.10 4.12
N GLU A 264 17.65 5.22 2.79
CA GLU A 264 16.54 5.28 1.85
C GLU A 264 15.74 3.98 1.88
N LYS A 265 16.42 2.81 1.85
CA LYS A 265 15.78 1.49 1.94
C LYS A 265 15.04 1.32 3.27
N ALA A 266 15.65 1.63 4.40
CA ALA A 266 15.02 1.54 5.72
C ALA A 266 13.79 2.46 5.84
N ALA A 267 13.85 3.66 5.27
CA ALA A 267 12.72 4.57 5.24
C ALA A 267 11.53 4.01 4.45
N ILE A 268 11.78 3.45 3.25
CA ILE A 268 10.76 2.85 2.37
C ILE A 268 10.21 1.56 3.00
N GLN A 269 11.10 0.72 3.55
CA GLN A 269 10.78 -0.59 4.07
C GLN A 269 9.82 -0.57 5.26
N SER A 270 9.93 0.43 6.16
CA SER A 270 9.04 0.54 7.33
C SER A 270 8.86 1.97 7.85
N GLY A 271 9.92 2.77 7.90
CA GLY A 271 9.92 4.05 8.63
C GLY A 271 8.83 5.02 8.16
N ASN A 272 8.57 5.07 6.87
CA ASN A 272 7.57 5.97 6.28
C ASN A 272 6.13 5.53 6.61
N ALA A 273 5.84 4.22 6.51
CA ALA A 273 4.53 3.67 6.84
C ALA A 273 4.22 3.84 8.33
N LEU A 274 5.16 3.48 9.21
CA LEU A 274 5.00 3.65 10.66
C LEU A 274 4.70 5.11 11.03
N ARG A 275 5.43 6.05 10.43
CA ARG A 275 5.20 7.49 10.64
C ARG A 275 3.83 7.94 10.13
N LEU A 276 3.43 7.53 8.91
CA LEU A 276 2.17 7.95 8.30
C LEU A 276 0.96 7.42 9.06
N PHE A 277 1.02 6.17 9.53
CA PHE A 277 -0.06 5.53 10.29
C PHE A 277 -0.03 5.88 11.80
N GLY A 278 0.98 6.62 12.26
CA GLY A 278 1.13 7.02 13.67
C GLY A 278 1.44 5.84 14.58
N LEU A 279 2.20 4.86 14.08
CA LEU A 279 2.64 3.69 14.83
C LEU A 279 4.00 3.95 15.49
N PRO A 280 4.30 3.30 16.63
CA PRO A 280 5.60 3.41 17.25
C PRO A 280 6.70 2.90 16.32
N ALA A 281 7.85 3.57 16.34
CA ALA A 281 9.03 3.03 15.68
C ALA A 281 9.38 1.67 16.28
N THR A 282 9.74 0.70 15.43
CA THR A 282 10.22 -0.60 15.91
C THR A 282 11.45 -0.38 16.78
N LYS A 283 11.43 -0.93 18.01
CA LYS A 283 12.62 -0.92 18.87
C LYS A 283 13.70 -1.76 18.19
N LYS A 284 14.87 -1.14 18.00
CA LYS A 284 16.08 -1.86 17.57
C LYS A 284 16.49 -2.88 18.61
#